data_ac8fdb05fecb9d7d790773e7eb77ca19
#
_entry.id   ac8fdb05fecb9d7d790773e7eb77ca19
#
_cell.length_a   1.000
_cell.length_b   1.000
_cell.length_c   1.000
_cell.angle_alpha   90.00
_cell.angle_beta   90.00
_cell.angle_gamma   90.00
#
_symmetry.space_group_name_H-M   'P 1'
#
loop_
_entity.id
_entity.type
_entity.pdbx_description
1 polymer ?
#
loop_
_entity_poly.entity_id
_entity_poly.type
_entity_poly.pdbx_seq_one_letter_code
_entity_poly.pdbx_strand_id
1 'polypeptide(L)'
;MIFIAYHPCYELKLPKGHRFPMVKYPMIKEQLLYEGTFSHENFFEPKKIDLKIIEKVHDKTYVQKLLKLTLNKGEIRKIGFPLNRELIHREVTIAGGTLECSLKAIENKISLNIAGGTHHAFRDRG
;
A
#
# COMPACT_ATOMS: atom_id res chain seq x y z
N MET A 1 -0.21 23.03 -3.11
CA MET A 1 0.95 22.13 -2.87
C MET A 1 0.57 20.72 -3.30
N ILE A 2 1.48 19.96 -3.89
CA ILE A 2 1.26 18.54 -4.19
C ILE A 2 1.71 17.73 -2.98
N PHE A 3 0.83 16.90 -2.46
CA PHE A 3 1.13 15.98 -1.34
C PHE A 3 1.39 14.56 -1.86
N ILE A 4 2.39 13.90 -1.29
CA ILE A 4 2.85 12.58 -1.71
C ILE A 4 2.89 11.65 -0.50
N ALA A 5 2.06 10.62 -0.50
CA ALA A 5 2.08 9.59 0.52
C ALA A 5 3.27 8.65 0.31
N TYR A 6 4.06 8.48 1.37
CA TYR A 6 5.13 7.49 1.44
C TYR A 6 5.28 6.99 2.87
N HIS A 7 5.48 5.71 3.03
CA HIS A 7 5.81 5.09 4.32
C HIS A 7 6.91 4.04 4.12
N PRO A 8 7.88 3.91 5.05
CA PRO A 8 8.95 2.90 4.92
C PRO A 8 8.44 1.46 4.74
N CYS A 9 7.28 1.12 5.31
CA CYS A 9 6.66 -0.20 5.13
C CYS A 9 6.23 -0.52 3.69
N TYR A 10 6.26 0.44 2.78
CA TYR A 10 5.98 0.20 1.36
C TYR A 10 6.99 -0.76 0.73
N GLU A 11 8.22 -0.74 1.21
CA GLU A 11 9.24 -1.74 0.88
C GLU A 11 9.07 -2.97 1.77
N LEU A 12 8.33 -3.96 1.29
CA LEU A 12 8.18 -5.24 1.96
C LEU A 12 9.42 -6.10 1.73
N LYS A 13 9.96 -6.69 2.79
CA LYS A 13 11.02 -7.68 2.66
C LYS A 13 10.47 -8.95 2.01
N LEU A 14 11.01 -9.29 0.85
CA LEU A 14 10.61 -10.47 0.07
C LEU A 14 11.64 -11.60 0.20
N PRO A 15 11.23 -12.86 -0.01
CA PRO A 15 12.17 -13.98 -0.10
C PRO A 15 13.22 -13.76 -1.19
N LYS A 16 14.42 -14.33 -0.98
CA LYS A 16 15.50 -14.29 -1.97
C LYS A 16 15.02 -14.84 -3.32
N GLY A 17 15.29 -14.11 -4.38
CA GLY A 17 14.88 -14.48 -5.75
C GLY A 17 13.47 -14.07 -6.14
N HIS A 18 12.72 -13.42 -5.27
CA HIS A 18 11.42 -12.85 -5.64
C HIS A 18 11.61 -11.74 -6.67
N ARG A 19 10.79 -11.76 -7.74
CA ARG A 19 10.98 -10.87 -8.90
C ARG A 19 10.47 -9.45 -8.71
N PHE A 20 9.59 -9.21 -7.74
CA PHE A 20 9.00 -7.89 -7.56
C PHE A 20 10.03 -6.88 -7.01
N PRO A 21 10.22 -5.74 -7.70
CA PRO A 21 11.28 -4.78 -7.35
C PRO A 21 10.83 -3.84 -6.22
N MET A 22 10.71 -4.34 -5.00
CA MET A 22 10.25 -3.54 -3.84
C MET A 22 11.11 -2.31 -3.56
N VAL A 23 12.40 -2.35 -3.90
CA VAL A 23 13.32 -1.23 -3.72
C VAL A 23 12.91 0.03 -4.49
N LYS A 24 12.05 -0.10 -5.50
CA LYS A 24 11.56 1.05 -6.27
C LYS A 24 10.85 2.11 -5.41
N TYR A 25 10.18 1.72 -4.33
CA TYR A 25 9.42 2.64 -3.50
C TYR A 25 10.31 3.67 -2.77
N PRO A 26 11.33 3.27 -1.99
CA PRO A 26 12.26 4.24 -1.43
C PRO A 26 13.07 4.97 -2.52
N MET A 27 13.47 4.28 -3.60
CA MET A 27 14.22 4.92 -4.69
C MET A 27 13.45 6.04 -5.37
N ILE A 28 12.15 5.91 -5.59
CA ILE A 28 11.32 6.98 -6.16
C ILE A 28 11.37 8.22 -5.27
N LYS A 29 11.17 8.05 -3.97
CA LYS A 29 11.24 9.17 -3.01
C LYS A 29 12.61 9.84 -3.04
N GLU A 30 13.68 9.04 -2.94
CA GLU A 30 15.06 9.55 -2.95
C GLU A 30 15.37 10.29 -4.25
N GLN A 31 14.96 9.76 -5.38
CA GLN A 31 15.20 10.39 -6.70
C GLN A 31 14.47 11.73 -6.81
N LEU A 32 13.20 11.80 -6.40
CA LEU A 32 12.43 13.04 -6.44
C LEU A 32 13.02 14.14 -5.55
N LEU A 33 13.57 13.77 -4.39
CA LEU A 33 14.28 14.69 -3.51
C LEU A 33 15.65 15.10 -4.10
N TYR A 34 16.40 14.16 -4.65
CA TYR A 34 17.71 14.40 -5.26
C TYR A 34 17.62 15.35 -6.47
N GLU A 35 16.64 15.16 -7.32
CA GLU A 35 16.41 16.04 -8.49
C GLU A 35 15.82 17.41 -8.11
N GLY A 36 15.40 17.59 -6.86
CA GLY A 36 14.73 18.83 -6.43
C GLY A 36 13.33 19.01 -7.01
N THR A 37 12.74 17.98 -7.60
CA THR A 37 11.37 18.01 -8.11
C THR A 37 10.37 18.25 -6.99
N PHE A 38 10.61 17.63 -5.84
CA PHE A 38 9.87 17.80 -4.59
C PHE A 38 10.81 17.98 -3.41
N SER A 39 10.34 18.67 -2.37
CA SER A 39 11.01 18.79 -1.08
C SER A 39 10.42 17.82 -0.04
N HIS A 40 11.07 17.71 1.11
CA HIS A 40 10.55 16.89 2.22
C HIS A 40 9.14 17.27 2.66
N GLU A 41 8.76 18.53 2.52
CA GLU A 41 7.44 19.06 2.90
C GLU A 41 6.29 18.51 2.04
N ASN A 42 6.60 18.02 0.84
CA ASN A 42 5.60 17.39 -0.03
C ASN A 42 5.22 15.98 0.45
N PHE A 43 6.08 15.32 1.20
CA PHE A 43 5.87 13.93 1.64
C PHE A 43 5.16 13.88 2.99
N PHE A 44 4.24 12.93 3.12
CA PHE A 44 3.60 12.62 4.38
C PHE A 44 3.52 11.11 4.59
N GLU A 45 3.55 10.69 5.84
CA GLU A 45 3.34 9.28 6.22
C GLU A 45 1.85 9.03 6.41
N PRO A 46 1.25 8.15 5.59
CA PRO A 46 -0.17 7.84 5.70
C PRO A 46 -0.48 6.99 6.94
N LYS A 47 -1.68 7.17 7.46
CA LYS A 47 -2.23 6.32 8.50
C LYS A 47 -2.83 5.05 7.90
N LYS A 48 -2.90 4.00 8.70
CA LYS A 48 -3.64 2.78 8.33
C LYS A 48 -5.12 3.12 8.09
N ILE A 49 -5.68 2.54 7.05
CA ILE A 49 -7.12 2.68 6.79
C ILE A 49 -7.94 1.98 7.88
N ASP A 50 -9.10 2.53 8.21
CA ASP A 50 -10.06 1.86 9.09
C ASP A 50 -10.58 0.58 8.40
N LEU A 51 -10.50 -0.56 9.11
CA LEU A 51 -10.99 -1.85 8.62
C LEU A 51 -12.47 -1.83 8.23
N LYS A 52 -13.29 -1.00 8.89
CA LYS A 52 -14.69 -0.81 8.52
C LYS A 52 -14.86 -0.28 7.10
N ILE A 53 -13.92 0.50 6.60
CA ILE A 53 -13.92 1.00 5.22
C ILE A 53 -13.57 -0.15 4.27
N ILE A 54 -12.58 -0.97 4.59
CA ILE A 54 -12.21 -2.15 3.81
C ILE A 54 -13.39 -3.12 3.71
N GLU A 55 -14.10 -3.37 4.79
CA GLU A 55 -15.27 -4.25 4.85
C GLU A 55 -16.48 -3.77 4.04
N LYS A 56 -16.52 -2.50 3.61
CA LYS A 56 -17.53 -2.01 2.67
C LYS A 56 -17.30 -2.52 1.23
N VAL A 57 -16.08 -2.84 0.89
CA VAL A 57 -15.65 -3.26 -0.46
C VAL A 57 -15.37 -4.76 -0.50
N HIS A 58 -14.72 -5.29 0.53
CA HIS A 58 -14.31 -6.69 0.61
C HIS A 58 -15.23 -7.52 1.52
N ASP A 59 -15.29 -8.81 1.23
CA ASP A 59 -15.99 -9.79 2.06
C ASP A 59 -15.36 -9.88 3.45
N LYS A 60 -16.20 -9.81 4.49
CA LYS A 60 -15.73 -9.83 5.88
C LYS A 60 -14.96 -11.10 6.23
N THR A 61 -15.38 -12.25 5.70
CA THR A 61 -14.70 -13.53 5.94
C THR A 61 -13.29 -13.51 5.33
N TYR A 62 -13.15 -12.98 4.11
CA TYR A 62 -11.86 -12.81 3.46
C TYR A 62 -10.95 -11.85 4.26
N VAL A 63 -11.47 -10.70 4.70
CA VAL A 63 -10.73 -9.75 5.53
C VAL A 63 -10.25 -10.40 6.83
N GLN A 64 -11.11 -11.17 7.51
CA GLN A 64 -10.72 -11.89 8.73
C GLN A 64 -9.65 -12.95 8.50
N LYS A 65 -9.70 -13.67 7.37
CA LYS A 65 -8.65 -14.61 6.99
C LYS A 65 -7.30 -13.92 6.77
N LEU A 66 -7.30 -12.75 6.12
CA LEU A 66 -6.10 -11.94 5.96
C LEU A 66 -5.51 -11.52 7.31
N LEU A 67 -6.33 -10.94 8.19
CA LEU A 67 -5.90 -10.44 9.50
C LEU A 67 -5.38 -11.56 10.41
N LYS A 68 -5.98 -12.74 10.34
CA LYS A 68 -5.58 -13.93 11.11
C LYS A 68 -4.48 -14.76 10.43
N LEU A 69 -4.06 -14.39 9.23
CA LEU A 69 -3.07 -15.11 8.42
C LEU A 69 -3.49 -16.57 8.13
N THR A 70 -4.78 -16.79 7.86
CA THR A 70 -5.37 -18.13 7.69
C THR A 70 -5.79 -18.44 6.25
N LEU A 71 -5.33 -17.67 5.27
CA LEU A 71 -5.52 -18.01 3.87
C LEU A 71 -4.80 -19.32 3.53
N ASN A 72 -5.43 -20.13 2.66
CA ASN A 72 -4.79 -21.35 2.17
C ASN A 72 -3.69 -21.04 1.11
N LYS A 73 -2.91 -22.04 0.76
CA LYS A 73 -1.80 -21.89 -0.20
C LYS A 73 -2.24 -21.39 -1.57
N GLY A 74 -3.42 -21.78 -2.04
CA GLY A 74 -3.97 -21.32 -3.31
C GLY A 74 -4.35 -19.84 -3.27
N GLU A 75 -4.97 -19.41 -2.19
CA GLU A 75 -5.32 -18.00 -1.95
C GLU A 75 -4.06 -17.11 -1.86
N ILE A 76 -3.03 -17.57 -1.10
CA ILE A 76 -1.75 -16.86 -0.97
C ILE A 76 -1.03 -16.76 -2.33
N ARG A 77 -1.06 -17.82 -3.13
CA ARG A 77 -0.45 -17.81 -4.47
C ARG A 77 -1.04 -16.72 -5.37
N LYS A 78 -2.35 -16.49 -5.28
CA LYS A 78 -3.05 -15.45 -6.05
C LYS A 78 -2.64 -14.04 -5.63
N ILE A 79 -2.31 -13.83 -4.37
CA ILE A 79 -1.78 -12.55 -3.87
C ILE A 79 -0.38 -12.28 -4.45
N GLY A 80 0.44 -13.31 -4.63
CA GLY A 80 1.79 -13.20 -5.18
C GLY A 80 2.86 -12.76 -4.18
N PHE A 81 2.51 -12.51 -2.93
CA PHE A 81 3.43 -12.16 -1.84
C PHE A 81 3.26 -13.11 -0.66
N PRO A 82 4.30 -13.27 0.18
CA PRO A 82 4.17 -14.08 1.40
C PRO A 82 3.17 -13.44 2.35
N LEU A 83 2.24 -14.24 2.87
CA LEU A 83 1.26 -13.78 3.85
C LEU A 83 1.91 -13.72 5.23
N ASN A 84 2.10 -12.53 5.75
CA ASN A 84 2.63 -12.24 7.07
C ASN A 84 2.07 -10.91 7.60
N ARG A 85 2.40 -10.56 8.82
CA ARG A 85 1.92 -9.32 9.46
C ARG A 85 2.44 -8.07 8.75
N GLU A 86 3.64 -8.12 8.24
CA GLU A 86 4.28 -7.02 7.51
C GLU A 86 3.54 -6.73 6.20
N LEU A 87 3.10 -7.75 5.48
CA LEU A 87 2.25 -7.58 4.29
C LEU A 87 0.95 -6.88 4.66
N ILE A 88 0.25 -7.36 5.68
CA ILE A 88 -1.03 -6.76 6.11
C ILE A 88 -0.83 -5.31 6.53
N HIS A 89 0.20 -5.02 7.34
CA HIS A 89 0.55 -3.66 7.72
C HIS A 89 0.79 -2.76 6.52
N ARG A 90 1.56 -3.25 5.54
CA ARG A 90 1.82 -2.55 4.29
C ARG A 90 0.54 -2.25 3.53
N GLU A 91 -0.30 -3.25 3.29
CA GLU A 91 -1.50 -3.09 2.45
C GLU A 91 -2.52 -2.12 3.08
N VAL A 92 -2.77 -2.20 4.39
CA VAL A 92 -3.69 -1.26 5.06
C VAL A 92 -3.11 0.16 5.12
N THR A 93 -1.80 0.31 5.15
CA THR A 93 -1.13 1.61 5.10
C THR A 93 -1.20 2.21 3.69
N ILE A 94 -0.98 1.40 2.64
CA ILE A 94 -1.15 1.83 1.24
C ILE A 94 -2.59 2.27 0.97
N ALA A 95 -3.57 1.48 1.41
CA ALA A 95 -4.98 1.83 1.25
C ALA A 95 -5.33 3.14 1.98
N GLY A 96 -4.81 3.33 3.20
CA GLY A 96 -4.91 4.57 3.95
C GLY A 96 -4.30 5.75 3.19
N GLY A 97 -3.12 5.56 2.62
CA GLY A 97 -2.44 6.56 1.80
C GLY A 97 -3.28 6.98 0.59
N THR A 98 -3.92 6.03 -0.08
CA THR A 98 -4.81 6.33 -1.22
C THR A 98 -6.02 7.15 -0.77
N LEU A 99 -6.63 6.81 0.36
CA LEU A 99 -7.74 7.58 0.92
C LEU A 99 -7.32 8.99 1.30
N GLU A 100 -6.21 9.14 2.03
CA GLU A 100 -5.69 10.46 2.43
C GLU A 100 -5.28 11.31 1.21
N CYS A 101 -4.67 10.70 0.20
CA CYS A 101 -4.36 11.38 -1.06
C CYS A 101 -5.64 11.88 -1.76
N SER A 102 -6.70 11.06 -1.77
CA SER A 102 -7.98 11.46 -2.35
C SER A 102 -8.57 12.69 -1.65
N LEU A 103 -8.55 12.72 -0.32
CA LEU A 103 -9.00 13.87 0.47
C LEU A 103 -8.13 15.12 0.20
N LYS A 104 -6.80 14.96 0.18
CA LYS A 104 -5.88 16.06 -0.13
C LYS A 104 -6.06 16.58 -1.56
N ALA A 105 -6.39 15.70 -2.52
CA ALA A 105 -6.63 16.10 -3.90
C ALA A 105 -7.89 16.95 -4.07
N ILE A 106 -8.92 16.76 -3.25
CA ILE A 106 -10.13 17.60 -3.26
C ILE A 106 -9.75 19.07 -2.99
N GLU A 107 -8.84 19.31 -2.06
CA GLU A 107 -8.41 20.67 -1.70
C GLU A 107 -7.28 21.20 -2.59
N ASN A 108 -6.35 20.34 -2.98
CA ASN A 108 -5.11 20.72 -3.65
C ASN A 108 -5.06 20.30 -5.13
N LYS A 109 -6.15 19.76 -5.68
CA LYS A 109 -6.32 19.26 -7.06
C LYS A 109 -5.57 17.96 -7.36
N ILE A 110 -4.35 17.80 -6.89
CA ILE A 110 -3.50 16.62 -7.13
C ILE A 110 -2.86 16.17 -5.82
N SER A 111 -2.84 14.86 -5.62
CA SER A 111 -2.03 14.19 -4.60
C SER A 111 -1.63 12.82 -5.12
N LEU A 112 -0.51 12.30 -4.67
CA LEU A 112 0.10 11.07 -5.18
C LEU A 112 0.34 10.08 -4.05
N ASN A 113 0.14 8.79 -4.32
CA ASN A 113 0.61 7.72 -3.44
C ASN A 113 1.69 6.95 -4.18
N ILE A 114 2.90 6.84 -3.61
CA ILE A 114 4.02 6.13 -4.25
C ILE A 114 3.71 4.64 -4.44
N ALA A 115 2.95 4.03 -3.53
CA ALA A 115 2.55 2.64 -3.64
C ALA A 115 1.06 2.49 -3.94
N GLY A 116 0.73 1.40 -4.59
CA GLY A 116 -0.64 1.01 -4.93
C GLY A 116 -0.75 -0.51 -5.03
N GLY A 117 -1.89 -1.01 -5.51
CA GLY A 117 -2.10 -2.42 -5.79
C GLY A 117 -1.20 -2.90 -6.94
N THR A 118 -0.78 -4.14 -6.88
CA THR A 118 0.13 -4.74 -7.86
C THR A 118 -0.61 -5.48 -8.97
N HIS A 119 -1.84 -5.88 -8.75
CA HIS A 119 -2.75 -6.48 -9.71
C HIS A 119 -4.19 -6.49 -9.19
N HIS A 120 -5.06 -7.20 -9.86
CA HIS A 120 -6.50 -7.14 -9.59
C HIS A 120 -6.84 -7.56 -8.16
N ALA A 121 -7.68 -6.75 -7.50
CA ALA A 121 -8.31 -7.09 -6.24
C ALA A 121 -9.79 -7.41 -6.48
N PHE A 122 -10.24 -8.54 -5.96
CA PHE A 122 -11.63 -8.93 -5.97
C PHE A 122 -12.24 -8.73 -4.59
N ARG A 123 -13.56 -8.90 -4.50
CA ARG A 123 -14.25 -8.77 -3.22
C ARG A 123 -13.79 -9.78 -2.18
N ASP A 124 -13.53 -11.02 -2.60
CA ASP A 124 -13.28 -12.19 -1.75
C ASP A 124 -11.94 -12.89 -1.99
N ARG A 125 -11.08 -12.30 -2.81
CA ARG A 125 -9.76 -12.87 -3.13
C ARG A 125 -8.78 -11.82 -3.67
N GLY A 126 -7.52 -12.15 -3.70
CA GLY A 126 -6.45 -11.40 -4.36
C GLY A 126 -6.21 -11.84 -5.79
#